data_147dbd6619e5a81efbcf24204d9aa54e
#
_entry.id   147dbd6619e5a81efbcf24204d9aa54e
#
_cell.length_a   1.000
_cell.length_b   1.000
_cell.length_c   1.000
_cell.angle_alpha   90.00
_cell.angle_beta   90.00
_cell.angle_gamma   90.00
#
_symmetry.space_group_name_H-M   'P 1'
#
loop_
_entity.id
_entity.type
_entity.pdbx_description
1 polymer ?
#
loop_
_entity_poly.entity_id
_entity_poly.type
_entity_poly.pdbx_seq_one_letter_code
_entity_poly.pdbx_strand_id
1 'polypeptide(L)'
;MLSKFYIQFLAFLAVICYAVNVKAQDYSLIAAAGQKVYVPLSAKTVKGKMTVSNYGRTIVRNFDYTLSFNGQEIESKHYVLPQALNRYDDTTIEVDVPPYTELGEDDLIFTITKVNGERNNATINYATLPRVTVTKVPHRRVVVEEYTGMWCQYCPRGIALMENLAHKYGDDFIGIAIHTGRGYEPLNCEDYAWKAAEYKSRPSLTMNRDLTLGSYIAQTEFETERSKGAYMDLEVSAMWDKEKNNITVTPTVTFRLNREEAPYGFAYVLTEDGMSSHNWKQANFYNNRTQFYGISDELDYFVNAPGTIYNLENNFVAIAADGVKSALTSHLKAPIKADEAQSHTYVFKNINSKKVIQKKENLRVCILLINTNTGKIENAAKCSISEFKTTGISSVSEGTRTAVEAERYTLDGRRITTPQKGINIVKYSDGRVSKEVVTD
;
A
#
# COMPACT_ATOMS: atom_id res chain seq x y z
N MET A 1 39.14 47.17 -40.95
CA MET A 1 37.98 46.24 -40.79
C MET A 1 37.76 45.74 -39.38
N LEU A 2 38.76 45.67 -38.48
CA LEU A 2 38.67 45.23 -37.12
C LEU A 2 37.87 46.16 -36.18
N SER A 3 37.83 47.46 -36.39
CA SER A 3 37.15 48.40 -35.47
C SER A 3 35.61 48.33 -35.55
N LYS A 4 35.01 47.99 -36.67
CA LYS A 4 33.55 47.82 -36.79
C LYS A 4 33.03 46.56 -36.15
N PHE A 5 33.83 45.46 -36.07
CA PHE A 5 33.48 44.23 -35.42
C PHE A 5 33.50 44.35 -33.88
N TYR A 6 34.43 45.12 -33.34
CA TYR A 6 34.50 45.37 -31.87
C TYR A 6 33.34 46.25 -31.40
N ILE A 7 32.91 47.23 -32.16
CA ILE A 7 31.78 48.08 -31.80
C ILE A 7 30.46 47.31 -31.86
N GLN A 8 30.29 46.42 -32.85
CA GLN A 8 29.11 45.55 -32.92
C GLN A 8 29.09 44.49 -31.82
N PHE A 9 30.25 43.95 -31.41
CA PHE A 9 30.37 43.00 -30.33
C PHE A 9 30.11 43.65 -28.95
N LEU A 10 30.60 44.89 -28.72
CA LEU A 10 30.31 45.67 -27.52
C LEU A 10 28.84 46.11 -27.47
N ALA A 11 28.22 46.46 -28.61
CA ALA A 11 26.79 46.76 -28.66
C ALA A 11 25.92 45.50 -28.39
N PHE A 12 26.35 44.33 -28.86
CA PHE A 12 25.67 43.07 -28.60
C PHE A 12 25.81 42.61 -27.12
N LEU A 13 27.00 42.82 -26.51
CA LEU A 13 27.20 42.63 -25.07
C LEU A 13 26.38 43.61 -24.22
N ALA A 14 26.29 44.89 -24.66
CA ALA A 14 25.48 45.89 -23.97
C ALA A 14 23.96 45.55 -24.05
N VAL A 15 23.48 45.00 -25.19
CA VAL A 15 22.10 44.54 -25.35
C VAL A 15 21.82 43.30 -24.49
N ILE A 16 22.80 42.39 -24.33
CA ILE A 16 22.70 41.25 -23.45
C ILE A 16 22.69 41.70 -21.97
N CYS A 17 23.48 42.72 -21.59
CA CYS A 17 23.44 43.29 -20.24
C CYS A 17 22.19 44.12 -19.94
N TYR A 18 21.46 44.61 -20.95
CA TYR A 18 20.18 45.32 -20.79
C TYR A 18 18.97 44.36 -20.66
N ALA A 19 19.13 43.09 -20.97
CA ALA A 19 17.99 42.16 -21.12
C ALA A 19 17.65 41.32 -19.90
N VAL A 20 18.32 41.48 -18.78
CA VAL A 20 17.87 40.77 -17.56
C VAL A 20 17.97 41.67 -16.33
N ASN A 21 17.15 42.72 -16.28
CA ASN A 21 16.67 43.17 -14.98
C ASN A 21 15.71 42.09 -14.43
N VAL A 22 16.22 40.98 -13.99
CA VAL A 22 15.48 40.12 -13.08
C VAL A 22 15.35 40.91 -11.78
N LYS A 23 14.31 41.75 -11.69
CA LYS A 23 13.93 42.31 -10.40
C LYS A 23 13.71 41.12 -9.47
N ALA A 24 14.59 40.98 -8.51
CA ALA A 24 14.36 39.96 -7.50
C ALA A 24 13.02 40.30 -6.86
N GLN A 25 12.11 39.32 -6.91
CA GLN A 25 10.74 39.47 -6.47
C GLN A 25 10.74 39.59 -4.94
N ASP A 26 10.06 40.60 -4.41
CA ASP A 26 9.99 40.81 -2.96
C ASP A 26 8.98 39.83 -2.34
N TYR A 27 7.86 39.61 -3.01
CA TYR A 27 6.76 38.74 -2.55
C TYR A 27 6.61 37.56 -3.52
N SER A 28 7.47 36.54 -3.39
CA SER A 28 7.46 35.36 -4.27
C SER A 28 7.31 34.10 -3.45
N LEU A 29 6.06 33.69 -3.22
CA LEU A 29 5.70 32.44 -2.58
C LEU A 29 5.16 31.47 -3.64
N ILE A 30 5.77 30.31 -3.78
CA ILE A 30 5.35 29.27 -4.72
C ILE A 30 4.81 28.06 -3.95
N ALA A 31 3.92 27.30 -4.58
CA ALA A 31 3.46 26.02 -4.09
C ALA A 31 3.99 24.88 -4.93
N ALA A 32 4.34 23.76 -4.32
CA ALA A 32 4.57 22.49 -5.00
C ALA A 32 3.24 21.76 -5.20
N ALA A 33 3.19 20.88 -6.23
CA ALA A 33 2.04 20.01 -6.44
C ALA A 33 1.75 19.17 -5.19
N GLY A 34 0.49 19.13 -4.77
CA GLY A 34 0.04 18.40 -3.61
C GLY A 34 0.00 16.90 -3.86
N GLN A 35 -0.02 16.13 -2.78
CA GLN A 35 -0.32 14.71 -2.85
C GLN A 35 -1.81 14.49 -3.10
N LYS A 36 -2.16 13.37 -3.74
CA LYS A 36 -3.55 12.97 -4.01
C LYS A 36 -4.36 12.87 -2.72
N VAL A 37 -5.52 13.52 -2.69
CA VAL A 37 -6.44 13.54 -1.55
C VAL A 37 -7.68 12.71 -1.85
N TYR A 38 -7.92 11.67 -1.06
CA TYR A 38 -9.13 10.86 -1.15
C TYR A 38 -10.22 11.47 -0.26
N VAL A 39 -11.31 11.88 -0.86
CA VAL A 39 -12.40 12.59 -0.19
C VAL A 39 -13.69 11.76 -0.30
N PRO A 40 -14.23 11.24 0.81
CA PRO A 40 -15.53 10.59 0.78
C PRO A 40 -16.61 11.55 0.29
N LEU A 41 -17.51 11.09 -0.60
CA LEU A 41 -18.63 11.88 -1.12
C LEU A 41 -19.51 12.44 0.02
N SER A 42 -19.59 11.73 1.14
CA SER A 42 -20.37 12.14 2.33
C SER A 42 -19.64 13.12 3.24
N ALA A 43 -18.34 13.38 3.02
CA ALA A 43 -17.56 14.29 3.86
C ALA A 43 -17.87 15.75 3.49
N LYS A 44 -17.77 16.66 4.48
CA LYS A 44 -17.77 18.09 4.18
C LYS A 44 -16.46 18.52 3.52
N THR A 45 -15.35 18.18 4.16
CA THR A 45 -13.98 18.38 3.66
C THR A 45 -13.04 17.32 4.24
N VAL A 46 -11.89 17.13 3.61
CA VAL A 46 -10.73 16.36 4.11
C VAL A 46 -9.50 17.24 4.03
N LYS A 47 -8.54 17.11 4.96
CA LYS A 47 -7.28 17.85 4.92
C LYS A 47 -6.35 17.29 3.84
N GLY A 48 -6.07 18.12 2.84
CA GLY A 48 -4.98 17.93 1.89
C GLY A 48 -3.72 18.65 2.36
N LYS A 49 -2.56 18.27 1.85
CA LYS A 49 -1.27 18.89 2.19
C LYS A 49 -0.67 19.56 0.96
N MET A 50 -0.23 20.83 1.12
CA MET A 50 0.50 21.59 0.13
C MET A 50 1.81 22.09 0.73
N THR A 51 2.91 21.98 0.01
CA THR A 51 4.18 22.60 0.42
C THR A 51 4.29 23.97 -0.23
N VAL A 52 4.59 25.01 0.55
CA VAL A 52 4.82 26.38 0.09
C VAL A 52 6.24 26.79 0.41
N SER A 53 6.93 27.45 -0.54
CA SER A 53 8.33 27.83 -0.42
C SER A 53 8.51 29.31 -0.73
N ASN A 54 9.26 30.02 0.11
CA ASN A 54 9.51 31.45 -0.04
C ASN A 54 10.77 31.71 -0.89
N TYR A 55 10.60 32.19 -2.11
CA TYR A 55 11.70 32.65 -2.98
C TYR A 55 11.82 34.20 -3.00
N GLY A 56 10.90 34.88 -2.32
CA GLY A 56 10.93 36.34 -2.17
C GLY A 56 11.99 36.82 -1.17
N ARG A 57 12.26 38.12 -1.17
CA ARG A 57 13.17 38.75 -0.23
C ARG A 57 12.51 39.01 1.12
N THR A 58 11.17 39.13 1.14
CA THR A 58 10.39 39.44 2.33
C THR A 58 10.12 38.17 3.13
N ILE A 59 10.26 38.26 4.45
CA ILE A 59 9.85 37.18 5.37
C ILE A 59 8.34 37.04 5.30
N VAL A 60 7.84 35.83 5.01
CA VAL A 60 6.41 35.55 4.88
C VAL A 60 5.84 35.18 6.26
N ARG A 61 4.77 35.87 6.66
CA ARG A 61 4.03 35.64 7.91
C ARG A 61 2.62 35.11 7.66
N ASN A 62 2.03 35.54 6.55
CA ASN A 62 0.71 35.12 6.11
C ASN A 62 0.61 35.20 4.58
N PHE A 63 -0.37 34.55 4.02
CA PHE A 63 -0.69 34.63 2.60
C PHE A 63 -2.17 34.33 2.36
N ASP A 64 -2.69 34.82 1.23
CA ASP A 64 -4.03 34.47 0.75
C ASP A 64 -3.92 33.45 -0.37
N TYR A 65 -4.78 32.46 -0.36
CA TYR A 65 -4.89 31.51 -1.44
C TYR A 65 -6.33 31.30 -1.87
N THR A 66 -6.50 30.82 -3.10
CA THR A 66 -7.77 30.29 -3.61
C THR A 66 -7.60 28.83 -4.00
N LEU A 67 -8.66 28.06 -3.86
CA LEU A 67 -8.80 26.74 -4.42
C LEU A 67 -9.89 26.78 -5.49
N SER A 68 -9.57 26.33 -6.72
CA SER A 68 -10.51 26.38 -7.83
C SER A 68 -10.58 25.04 -8.57
N PHE A 69 -11.72 24.80 -9.23
CA PHE A 69 -11.97 23.66 -10.08
C PHE A 69 -12.73 24.12 -11.34
N ASN A 70 -12.27 23.70 -12.51
CA ASN A 70 -12.84 24.10 -13.81
C ASN A 70 -12.99 25.62 -13.96
N GLY A 71 -12.02 26.39 -13.42
CA GLY A 71 -12.04 27.86 -13.48
C GLY A 71 -12.99 28.53 -12.50
N GLN A 72 -13.72 27.78 -11.67
CA GLN A 72 -14.57 28.31 -10.61
C GLN A 72 -13.86 28.23 -9.26
N GLU A 73 -13.82 29.36 -8.54
CA GLU A 73 -13.31 29.40 -7.17
C GLU A 73 -14.29 28.68 -6.25
N ILE A 74 -13.76 27.70 -5.48
CA ILE A 74 -14.54 26.93 -4.51
C ILE A 74 -14.19 27.31 -3.06
N GLU A 75 -13.01 27.88 -2.84
CA GLU A 75 -12.55 28.39 -1.54
C GLU A 75 -11.60 29.55 -1.73
N SER A 76 -11.68 30.55 -0.84
CA SER A 76 -10.69 31.62 -0.67
C SER A 76 -10.37 31.75 0.82
N LYS A 77 -9.07 31.76 1.16
CA LYS A 77 -8.66 31.72 2.56
C LYS A 77 -7.42 32.56 2.82
N HIS A 78 -7.46 33.28 3.97
CA HIS A 78 -6.29 33.88 4.58
C HIS A 78 -5.61 32.87 5.48
N TYR A 79 -4.33 32.60 5.27
CA TYR A 79 -3.54 31.64 6.04
C TYR A 79 -2.43 32.34 6.81
N VAL A 80 -2.45 32.22 8.14
CA VAL A 80 -1.40 32.71 9.01
C VAL A 80 -0.44 31.56 9.32
N LEU A 81 0.83 31.74 8.98
CA LEU A 81 1.87 30.74 9.23
C LEU A 81 2.17 30.63 10.72
N PRO A 82 2.26 29.41 11.27
CA PRO A 82 2.70 29.19 12.66
C PRO A 82 4.10 29.73 12.95
N GLN A 83 4.98 29.67 11.94
CA GLN A 83 6.33 30.22 11.94
C GLN A 83 6.56 30.99 10.64
N ALA A 84 7.21 32.15 10.75
CA ALA A 84 7.54 32.94 9.59
C ALA A 84 8.57 32.22 8.70
N LEU A 85 8.38 32.27 7.37
CA LEU A 85 9.29 31.70 6.40
C LEU A 85 10.32 32.74 5.93
N ASN A 86 11.57 32.50 6.21
CA ASN A 86 12.65 33.26 5.62
C ASN A 86 12.81 32.89 4.14
N ARG A 87 13.64 33.62 3.44
CA ARG A 87 13.96 33.30 2.06
C ARG A 87 14.59 31.91 1.96
N TYR A 88 14.06 31.10 1.04
CA TYR A 88 14.42 29.71 0.76
C TYR A 88 13.94 28.69 1.80
N ASP A 89 13.20 29.13 2.81
CA ASP A 89 12.49 28.21 3.70
C ASP A 89 11.22 27.71 3.00
N ASP A 90 10.80 26.50 3.39
CA ASP A 90 9.54 25.92 3.00
C ASP A 90 8.75 25.40 4.23
N THR A 91 7.47 25.20 4.03
CA THR A 91 6.60 24.55 5.03
C THR A 91 5.44 23.83 4.34
N THR A 92 4.92 22.83 5.03
CA THR A 92 3.70 22.14 4.60
C THR A 92 2.50 22.69 5.36
N ILE A 93 1.47 23.05 4.63
CA ILE A 93 0.20 23.55 5.15
C ILE A 93 -0.92 22.55 4.90
N GLU A 94 -1.99 22.65 5.69
CA GLU A 94 -3.23 21.91 5.47
C GLU A 94 -4.25 22.78 4.73
N VAL A 95 -4.87 22.19 3.70
CA VAL A 95 -5.91 22.80 2.87
C VAL A 95 -7.19 21.98 3.02
N ASP A 96 -8.34 22.62 3.18
CA ASP A 96 -9.64 21.96 3.22
C ASP A 96 -10.07 21.57 1.81
N VAL A 97 -10.22 20.29 1.54
CA VAL A 97 -10.57 19.75 0.22
C VAL A 97 -11.99 19.19 0.28
N PRO A 98 -12.98 19.82 -0.38
CA PRO A 98 -14.34 19.27 -0.46
C PRO A 98 -14.40 18.13 -1.48
N PRO A 99 -15.37 17.20 -1.37
CA PRO A 99 -15.65 16.25 -2.44
C PRO A 99 -16.18 16.97 -3.69
N TYR A 100 -16.06 16.31 -4.84
CA TYR A 100 -16.84 16.68 -6.00
C TYR A 100 -18.25 16.08 -5.90
N THR A 101 -19.16 16.49 -6.77
CA THR A 101 -20.56 15.98 -6.80
C THR A 101 -20.68 14.55 -7.31
N GLU A 102 -19.66 14.09 -8.03
CA GLU A 102 -19.58 12.77 -8.64
C GLU A 102 -18.34 12.03 -8.19
N LEU A 103 -18.41 10.69 -8.19
CA LEU A 103 -17.25 9.84 -7.93
C LEU A 103 -16.26 9.93 -9.09
N GLY A 104 -14.98 10.13 -8.80
CA GLY A 104 -13.96 10.23 -9.84
C GLY A 104 -12.70 10.93 -9.38
N GLU A 105 -11.82 11.16 -10.35
CA GLU A 105 -10.55 11.89 -10.17
C GLU A 105 -10.61 13.22 -10.89
N ASP A 106 -10.13 14.25 -10.24
CA ASP A 106 -9.97 15.57 -10.80
C ASP A 106 -8.80 16.33 -10.14
N ASP A 107 -8.45 17.46 -10.73
CA ASP A 107 -7.37 18.33 -10.26
C ASP A 107 -7.93 19.66 -9.77
N LEU A 108 -7.70 19.98 -8.52
CA LEU A 108 -7.90 21.31 -7.98
C LEU A 108 -6.68 22.16 -8.24
N ILE A 109 -6.88 23.45 -8.50
CA ILE A 109 -5.82 24.43 -8.65
C ILE A 109 -5.73 25.28 -7.38
N PHE A 110 -4.62 25.12 -6.67
CA PHE A 110 -4.27 25.93 -5.51
C PHE A 110 -3.46 27.13 -6.01
N THR A 111 -3.96 28.36 -5.78
CA THR A 111 -3.32 29.58 -6.25
C THR A 111 -3.02 30.51 -5.06
N ILE A 112 -1.75 30.89 -4.88
CA ILE A 112 -1.35 31.88 -3.88
C ILE A 112 -1.51 33.26 -4.49
N THR A 113 -2.46 34.05 -4.00
CA THR A 113 -2.85 35.35 -4.58
C THR A 113 -2.10 36.50 -3.93
N LYS A 114 -1.90 36.46 -2.60
CA LYS A 114 -1.19 37.51 -1.85
C LYS A 114 -0.20 36.93 -0.86
N VAL A 115 0.82 37.70 -0.53
CA VAL A 115 1.84 37.41 0.49
C VAL A 115 1.96 38.63 1.40
N ASN A 116 1.72 38.50 2.72
CA ASN A 116 1.68 39.60 3.69
C ASN A 116 0.76 40.75 3.26
N GLY A 117 -0.36 40.45 2.59
CA GLY A 117 -1.30 41.46 2.07
C GLY A 117 -0.98 42.03 0.69
N GLU A 118 0.25 41.88 0.19
CA GLU A 118 0.69 42.33 -1.13
C GLU A 118 0.48 41.24 -2.19
N ARG A 119 0.34 41.63 -3.46
CA ARG A 119 0.19 40.70 -4.58
C ARG A 119 1.37 39.73 -4.64
N ASN A 120 1.10 38.42 -4.71
CA ASN A 120 2.14 37.45 -5.01
C ASN A 120 2.69 37.68 -6.42
N ASN A 121 3.97 37.97 -6.52
CA ASN A 121 4.64 38.25 -7.79
C ASN A 121 5.52 37.07 -8.26
N ALA A 122 5.32 35.87 -7.75
CA ALA A 122 5.92 34.64 -8.27
C ALA A 122 5.52 34.44 -9.75
N THR A 123 6.46 34.00 -10.57
CA THR A 123 6.19 33.67 -11.99
C THR A 123 5.17 32.56 -12.14
N ILE A 124 5.22 31.56 -11.23
CA ILE A 124 4.23 30.49 -11.11
C ILE A 124 3.71 30.56 -9.68
N ASN A 125 2.48 31.03 -9.52
CA ASN A 125 1.82 31.22 -8.21
C ASN A 125 0.74 30.17 -7.93
N TYR A 126 0.64 29.11 -8.72
CA TYR A 126 -0.33 28.06 -8.60
C TYR A 126 0.33 26.67 -8.65
N ALA A 127 -0.36 25.68 -8.10
CA ALA A 127 0.01 24.27 -8.16
C ALA A 127 -1.25 23.39 -8.17
N THR A 128 -1.10 22.17 -8.67
CA THR A 128 -2.17 21.17 -8.70
C THR A 128 -2.28 20.45 -7.37
N LEU A 129 -3.51 20.25 -6.92
CA LEU A 129 -3.86 19.37 -5.80
C LEU A 129 -4.82 18.29 -6.31
N PRO A 130 -4.33 17.07 -6.63
CA PRO A 130 -5.18 16.01 -7.14
C PRO A 130 -6.20 15.56 -6.09
N ARG A 131 -7.48 15.48 -6.49
CA ARG A 131 -8.58 15.01 -5.66
C ARG A 131 -9.16 13.72 -6.24
N VAL A 132 -9.51 12.76 -5.35
CA VAL A 132 -10.29 11.58 -5.69
C VAL A 132 -11.53 11.55 -4.82
N THR A 133 -12.69 11.77 -5.43
CA THR A 133 -13.98 11.62 -4.75
C THR A 133 -14.38 10.16 -4.76
N VAL A 134 -14.55 9.56 -3.59
CA VAL A 134 -14.80 8.13 -3.38
C VAL A 134 -16.03 7.93 -2.49
N THR A 135 -16.62 6.73 -2.53
CA THR A 135 -17.69 6.38 -1.58
C THR A 135 -17.18 6.26 -0.15
N LYS A 136 -15.98 5.71 0.00
CA LYS A 136 -15.25 5.53 1.26
C LYS A 136 -13.75 5.54 0.96
N VAL A 137 -12.93 6.06 1.89
CA VAL A 137 -11.46 5.98 1.75
C VAL A 137 -11.03 4.52 1.92
N PRO A 138 -10.40 3.91 0.90
CA PRO A 138 -9.92 2.55 0.98
C PRO A 138 -8.72 2.42 1.92
N HIS A 139 -8.59 1.25 2.53
CA HIS A 139 -7.39 0.90 3.29
C HIS A 139 -6.27 0.47 2.35
N ARG A 140 -5.16 1.21 2.34
CA ARG A 140 -3.96 0.86 1.56
C ARG A 140 -2.96 0.11 2.44
N ARG A 141 -2.54 -1.06 1.97
CA ARG A 141 -1.40 -1.81 2.50
C ARG A 141 -0.20 -1.66 1.58
N VAL A 142 0.99 -1.74 2.17
CA VAL A 142 2.25 -1.56 1.45
C VAL A 142 3.02 -2.87 1.45
N VAL A 143 3.41 -3.31 0.26
CA VAL A 143 4.18 -4.54 0.05
C VAL A 143 5.66 -4.22 -0.05
N VAL A 144 6.49 -4.96 0.67
CA VAL A 144 7.95 -4.96 0.48
C VAL A 144 8.39 -6.35 0.04
N GLU A 145 8.93 -6.44 -1.17
CA GLU A 145 9.57 -7.62 -1.70
C GLU A 145 11.08 -7.51 -1.49
N GLU A 146 11.65 -8.41 -0.68
CA GLU A 146 13.10 -8.52 -0.45
C GLU A 146 13.65 -9.69 -1.27
N TYR A 147 14.57 -9.41 -2.20
CA TYR A 147 15.34 -10.42 -2.92
C TYR A 147 16.62 -10.71 -2.16
N THR A 148 16.70 -11.87 -1.54
CA THR A 148 17.64 -12.22 -0.48
C THR A 148 18.27 -13.61 -0.68
N GLY A 149 19.08 -14.07 0.27
CA GLY A 149 19.65 -15.39 0.34
C GLY A 149 20.59 -15.55 1.52
N MET A 150 20.66 -16.74 2.11
CA MET A 150 21.48 -17.03 3.27
C MET A 150 22.98 -16.90 3.00
N TRP A 151 23.41 -17.12 1.76
CA TRP A 151 24.80 -16.93 1.30
C TRP A 151 25.24 -15.47 1.22
N CYS A 152 24.27 -14.54 1.23
CA CYS A 152 24.50 -13.12 1.04
C CYS A 152 24.86 -12.44 2.38
N GLN A 153 26.10 -12.02 2.53
CA GLN A 153 26.56 -11.38 3.76
C GLN A 153 25.92 -10.01 4.06
N TYR A 154 25.40 -9.31 3.05
CA TYR A 154 24.75 -8.00 3.20
C TYR A 154 23.23 -8.10 3.40
N CYS A 155 22.65 -9.29 3.25
CA CYS A 155 21.20 -9.50 3.34
C CYS A 155 20.62 -9.30 4.75
N PRO A 156 21.37 -9.45 5.86
CA PRO A 156 20.86 -9.06 7.18
C PRO A 156 20.32 -7.64 7.28
N ARG A 157 20.78 -6.69 6.44
CA ARG A 157 20.19 -5.35 6.33
C ARG A 157 18.73 -5.38 5.89
N GLY A 158 18.44 -6.19 4.89
CA GLY A 158 17.07 -6.31 4.36
C GLY A 158 16.16 -6.99 5.37
N ILE A 159 16.64 -8.06 6.02
CA ILE A 159 15.89 -8.74 7.09
C ILE A 159 15.57 -7.74 8.20
N ALA A 160 16.55 -7.00 8.70
CA ALA A 160 16.35 -6.00 9.76
C ALA A 160 15.34 -4.92 9.34
N LEU A 161 15.43 -4.41 8.11
CA LEU A 161 14.50 -3.41 7.58
C LEU A 161 13.05 -3.95 7.53
N MET A 162 12.86 -5.18 7.05
CA MET A 162 11.53 -5.78 6.97
C MET A 162 10.93 -6.04 8.34
N GLU A 163 11.72 -6.55 9.30
CA GLU A 163 11.28 -6.72 10.69
C GLU A 163 10.91 -5.38 11.34
N ASN A 164 11.72 -4.33 11.13
CA ASN A 164 11.42 -2.99 11.64
C ASN A 164 10.09 -2.44 11.12
N LEU A 165 9.83 -2.60 9.82
CA LEU A 165 8.54 -2.21 9.22
C LEU A 165 7.38 -3.05 9.76
N ALA A 166 7.57 -4.36 9.94
CA ALA A 166 6.55 -5.25 10.49
C ALA A 166 6.18 -4.89 11.93
N HIS A 167 7.18 -4.64 12.79
CA HIS A 167 6.95 -4.22 14.17
C HIS A 167 6.21 -2.88 14.25
N LYS A 168 6.54 -1.94 13.39
CA LYS A 168 5.97 -0.60 13.42
C LYS A 168 4.57 -0.51 12.81
N TYR A 169 4.32 -1.22 11.72
CA TYR A 169 3.12 -1.03 10.89
C TYR A 169 2.13 -2.21 10.91
N GLY A 170 2.52 -3.35 11.47
CA GLY A 170 1.62 -4.50 11.66
C GLY A 170 0.90 -4.92 10.39
N ASP A 171 -0.43 -4.80 10.38
CA ASP A 171 -1.27 -5.23 9.26
C ASP A 171 -1.18 -4.33 8.01
N ASP A 172 -0.65 -3.11 8.14
CA ASP A 172 -0.41 -2.24 6.98
C ASP A 172 0.80 -2.68 6.15
N PHE A 173 1.71 -3.46 6.75
CA PHE A 173 2.89 -4.01 6.11
C PHE A 173 2.68 -5.45 5.63
N ILE A 174 3.06 -5.73 4.39
CA ILE A 174 3.11 -7.08 3.82
C ILE A 174 4.53 -7.34 3.33
N GLY A 175 5.26 -8.20 4.07
CA GLY A 175 6.61 -8.62 3.71
C GLY A 175 6.61 -9.89 2.85
N ILE A 176 7.50 -9.96 1.87
CA ILE A 176 7.77 -11.15 1.06
C ILE A 176 9.28 -11.27 0.91
N ALA A 177 9.89 -12.22 1.63
CA ALA A 177 11.30 -12.55 1.54
C ALA A 177 11.52 -13.62 0.47
N ILE A 178 12.15 -13.23 -0.63
CA ILE A 178 12.34 -14.05 -1.81
C ILE A 178 13.77 -14.55 -1.81
N HIS A 179 13.96 -15.75 -1.28
CA HIS A 179 15.24 -16.42 -1.30
C HIS A 179 15.54 -16.98 -2.67
N THR A 180 16.73 -16.65 -3.19
CA THR A 180 17.20 -17.16 -4.47
C THR A 180 18.68 -17.50 -4.40
N GLY A 181 19.07 -18.62 -5.00
CA GLY A 181 20.41 -19.17 -4.82
C GLY A 181 21.40 -18.89 -5.93
N ARG A 182 22.66 -18.67 -5.52
CA ARG A 182 23.84 -19.10 -6.26
C ARG A 182 24.37 -20.33 -5.53
N GLY A 183 24.01 -21.54 -6.00
CA GLY A 183 24.32 -22.78 -5.30
C GLY A 183 23.20 -23.21 -4.35
N TYR A 184 23.54 -23.76 -3.19
CA TYR A 184 22.55 -24.26 -2.23
C TYR A 184 21.92 -23.12 -1.43
N GLU A 185 20.63 -22.87 -1.67
CA GLU A 185 19.78 -21.97 -0.92
C GLU A 185 18.57 -22.76 -0.41
N PRO A 186 18.48 -23.07 0.90
CA PRO A 186 17.46 -23.96 1.42
C PRO A 186 16.03 -23.41 1.29
N LEU A 187 15.89 -22.09 1.22
CA LEU A 187 14.62 -21.37 1.14
C LEU A 187 14.31 -20.87 -0.29
N ASN A 188 15.00 -21.42 -1.31
CA ASN A 188 14.82 -20.99 -2.69
C ASN A 188 13.36 -21.11 -3.15
N CYS A 189 12.77 -20.02 -3.62
CA CYS A 189 11.44 -19.96 -4.23
C CYS A 189 11.58 -19.86 -5.76
N GLU A 190 11.40 -20.99 -6.46
CA GLU A 190 11.55 -21.06 -7.92
C GLU A 190 10.52 -20.21 -8.66
N ASP A 191 9.31 -20.07 -8.10
CA ASP A 191 8.22 -19.29 -8.69
C ASP A 191 8.59 -17.80 -8.86
N TYR A 192 9.59 -17.31 -8.08
CA TYR A 192 10.13 -15.95 -8.16
C TYR A 192 11.48 -15.85 -8.92
N ALA A 193 12.05 -16.94 -9.39
CA ALA A 193 13.42 -16.94 -9.92
C ALA A 193 13.62 -15.95 -11.08
N TRP A 194 12.66 -15.83 -11.99
CA TRP A 194 12.73 -14.89 -13.11
C TRP A 194 12.71 -13.42 -12.62
N LYS A 195 11.85 -13.07 -11.63
CA LYS A 195 11.79 -11.71 -11.09
C LYS A 195 13.07 -11.37 -10.32
N ALA A 196 13.58 -12.32 -9.58
CA ALA A 196 14.86 -12.20 -8.91
C ALA A 196 16.03 -11.97 -9.87
N ALA A 197 15.96 -12.45 -11.10
CA ALA A 197 16.98 -12.25 -12.13
C ALA A 197 17.05 -10.78 -12.62
N GLU A 198 16.01 -9.98 -12.44
CA GLU A 198 16.02 -8.55 -12.76
C GLU A 198 16.99 -7.77 -11.83
N TYR A 199 17.26 -8.27 -10.63
CA TYR A 199 18.10 -7.64 -9.63
C TYR A 199 19.49 -8.26 -9.60
N LYS A 200 20.52 -7.47 -9.89
CA LYS A 200 21.92 -7.96 -9.98
C LYS A 200 22.60 -8.08 -8.61
N SER A 201 22.11 -7.38 -7.60
CA SER A 201 22.67 -7.37 -6.24
C SER A 201 21.71 -7.95 -5.21
N ARG A 202 22.25 -8.34 -4.04
CA ARG A 202 21.50 -8.77 -2.87
C ARG A 202 22.02 -8.04 -1.62
N PRO A 203 21.17 -7.62 -0.66
CA PRO A 203 19.71 -7.59 -0.80
C PRO A 203 19.28 -6.54 -1.83
N SER A 204 18.20 -6.81 -2.54
CA SER A 204 17.44 -5.80 -3.26
C SER A 204 16.04 -5.78 -2.68
N LEU A 205 15.55 -4.60 -2.33
CA LEU A 205 14.22 -4.43 -1.77
C LEU A 205 13.42 -3.47 -2.65
N THR A 206 12.17 -3.81 -2.89
CA THR A 206 11.23 -2.94 -3.58
C THR A 206 9.97 -2.75 -2.77
N MET A 207 9.41 -1.55 -2.80
CA MET A 207 8.16 -1.20 -2.15
C MET A 207 7.09 -0.99 -3.23
N ASN A 208 6.02 -1.76 -3.19
CA ASN A 208 4.92 -1.80 -4.17
C ASN A 208 5.37 -1.93 -5.65
N ARG A 209 6.58 -2.47 -5.91
CA ARG A 209 7.24 -2.50 -7.24
C ARG A 209 7.36 -1.12 -7.89
N ASP A 210 7.32 -0.06 -7.09
CA ASP A 210 7.43 1.34 -7.51
C ASP A 210 8.74 1.97 -7.02
N LEU A 211 9.15 1.69 -5.79
CA LEU A 211 10.31 2.29 -5.17
C LEU A 211 11.33 1.22 -4.79
N THR A 212 12.61 1.43 -5.16
CA THR A 212 13.73 0.60 -4.69
C THR A 212 14.29 1.19 -3.40
N LEU A 213 14.44 0.34 -2.36
CA LEU A 213 14.93 0.74 -1.05
C LEU A 213 16.45 0.51 -0.94
N GLY A 214 17.17 1.59 -0.67
CA GLY A 214 18.64 1.58 -0.47
C GLY A 214 19.09 1.77 0.98
N SER A 215 18.22 2.29 1.84
CA SER A 215 18.46 2.64 3.24
C SER A 215 18.50 1.43 4.18
N TYR A 216 18.86 1.66 5.44
CA TYR A 216 18.81 0.66 6.51
C TYR A 216 17.46 0.67 7.23
N ILE A 217 16.75 1.76 7.17
CA ILE A 217 15.36 1.94 7.63
C ILE A 217 14.57 2.60 6.49
N ALA A 218 13.27 2.35 6.41
CA ALA A 218 12.43 2.85 5.32
C ALA A 218 11.06 3.34 5.82
N GLN A 219 11.00 3.88 7.02
CA GLN A 219 9.74 4.33 7.61
C GLN A 219 9.14 5.53 6.86
N THR A 220 9.98 6.48 6.44
CA THR A 220 9.54 7.66 5.67
C THR A 220 9.00 7.25 4.29
N GLU A 221 9.71 6.35 3.61
CA GLU A 221 9.30 5.81 2.33
C GLU A 221 7.99 5.01 2.47
N PHE A 222 7.85 4.23 3.55
CA PHE A 222 6.64 3.47 3.84
C PHE A 222 5.43 4.39 4.05
N GLU A 223 5.56 5.43 4.88
CA GLU A 223 4.51 6.42 5.11
C GLU A 223 4.14 7.17 3.82
N THR A 224 5.14 7.48 3.00
CA THR A 224 4.92 8.11 1.69
C THR A 224 4.12 7.18 0.78
N GLU A 225 4.50 5.90 0.67
CA GLU A 225 3.76 4.92 -0.13
C GLU A 225 2.34 4.69 0.40
N ARG A 226 2.18 4.59 1.72
CA ARG A 226 0.87 4.43 2.37
C ARG A 226 -0.03 5.64 2.10
N SER A 227 0.52 6.85 2.16
CA SER A 227 -0.22 8.10 1.95
C SER A 227 -0.71 8.30 0.51
N LYS A 228 -0.14 7.59 -0.48
CA LYS A 228 -0.66 7.62 -1.86
C LYS A 228 -2.11 7.11 -1.96
N GLY A 229 -2.62 6.41 -0.93
CA GLY A 229 -3.96 5.84 -0.90
C GLY A 229 -4.17 4.74 -1.94
N ALA A 230 -5.40 4.29 -2.09
CA ALA A 230 -5.81 3.28 -3.06
C ALA A 230 -7.21 3.60 -3.59
N TYR A 231 -7.58 3.02 -4.73
CA TYR A 231 -8.92 3.17 -5.31
C TYR A 231 -9.90 2.10 -4.84
N MET A 232 -9.40 1.07 -4.17
CA MET A 232 -10.17 -0.10 -3.78
C MET A 232 -9.71 -0.66 -2.44
N ASP A 233 -10.63 -1.24 -1.71
CA ASP A 233 -10.32 -2.18 -0.63
C ASP A 233 -10.03 -3.55 -1.24
N LEU A 234 -9.07 -4.25 -0.66
CA LEU A 234 -8.74 -5.64 -0.98
C LEU A 234 -8.78 -6.46 0.31
N GLU A 235 -9.60 -7.49 0.30
CA GLU A 235 -9.71 -8.48 1.36
C GLU A 235 -9.34 -9.86 0.83
N VAL A 236 -8.96 -10.77 1.72
CA VAL A 236 -8.64 -12.14 1.35
C VAL A 236 -9.09 -13.10 2.44
N SER A 237 -9.62 -14.24 2.05
CA SER A 237 -9.80 -15.40 2.89
C SER A 237 -9.11 -16.61 2.31
N ALA A 238 -8.61 -17.51 3.18
CA ALA A 238 -7.98 -18.74 2.76
C ALA A 238 -8.41 -19.89 3.68
N MET A 239 -8.62 -21.07 3.10
CA MET A 239 -9.07 -22.25 3.82
C MET A 239 -8.38 -23.51 3.28
N TRP A 240 -7.94 -24.38 4.20
CA TRP A 240 -7.47 -25.72 3.89
C TRP A 240 -8.58 -26.59 3.28
N ASP A 241 -8.20 -27.54 2.45
CA ASP A 241 -9.03 -28.72 2.22
C ASP A 241 -8.95 -29.67 3.43
N LYS A 242 -9.79 -30.71 3.43
CA LYS A 242 -9.86 -31.70 4.52
C LYS A 242 -8.52 -32.39 4.80
N GLU A 243 -7.76 -32.67 3.76
CA GLU A 243 -6.47 -33.36 3.80
C GLU A 243 -5.29 -32.41 4.09
N LYS A 244 -5.54 -31.10 4.25
CA LYS A 244 -4.53 -30.05 4.39
C LYS A 244 -3.44 -30.13 3.31
N ASN A 245 -3.87 -30.38 2.07
CA ASN A 245 -3.00 -30.46 0.90
C ASN A 245 -3.24 -29.37 -0.13
N ASN A 246 -4.43 -28.77 -0.12
CA ASN A 246 -4.74 -27.63 -0.98
C ASN A 246 -5.27 -26.47 -0.16
N ILE A 247 -5.00 -25.26 -0.61
CA ILE A 247 -5.48 -24.02 0.03
C ILE A 247 -6.35 -23.30 -0.98
N THR A 248 -7.64 -23.21 -0.69
CA THR A 248 -8.56 -22.38 -1.45
C THR A 248 -8.46 -20.93 -0.96
N VAL A 249 -8.18 -20.00 -1.88
CA VAL A 249 -7.98 -18.58 -1.62
C VAL A 249 -9.03 -17.78 -2.35
N THR A 250 -9.69 -16.87 -1.63
CA THR A 250 -10.73 -16.01 -2.20
C THR A 250 -10.41 -14.54 -1.90
N PRO A 251 -9.74 -13.82 -2.83
CA PRO A 251 -9.66 -12.36 -2.79
C PRO A 251 -11.01 -11.74 -3.12
N THR A 252 -11.30 -10.62 -2.49
CA THR A 252 -12.46 -9.77 -2.76
C THR A 252 -11.99 -8.33 -2.91
N VAL A 253 -12.28 -7.73 -4.06
CA VAL A 253 -11.93 -6.34 -4.39
C VAL A 253 -13.21 -5.52 -4.42
N THR A 254 -13.19 -4.36 -3.74
CA THR A 254 -14.30 -3.40 -3.77
C THR A 254 -13.75 -2.03 -4.13
N PHE A 255 -13.98 -1.60 -5.36
CA PHE A 255 -13.60 -0.26 -5.81
C PHE A 255 -14.52 0.80 -5.19
N ARG A 256 -13.97 1.97 -4.93
CA ARG A 256 -14.70 3.08 -4.30
C ARG A 256 -15.04 4.21 -5.26
N LEU A 257 -14.83 3.97 -6.54
CA LEU A 257 -15.24 4.84 -7.66
C LEU A 257 -15.50 3.99 -8.91
N ASN A 258 -16.22 4.55 -9.87
CA ASN A 258 -16.51 3.88 -11.14
C ASN A 258 -15.29 3.93 -12.07
N ARG A 259 -15.08 2.88 -12.89
CA ARG A 259 -14.07 2.83 -13.95
C ARG A 259 -14.59 2.05 -15.14
N GLU A 260 -14.31 2.54 -16.34
CA GLU A 260 -14.68 1.86 -17.60
C GLU A 260 -13.81 0.63 -17.84
N GLU A 261 -12.56 0.64 -17.36
CA GLU A 261 -11.58 -0.43 -17.55
C GLU A 261 -11.16 -1.04 -16.22
N ALA A 262 -10.72 -2.29 -16.28
CA ALA A 262 -10.17 -3.04 -15.15
C ALA A 262 -8.75 -3.57 -15.48
N PRO A 263 -7.73 -2.67 -15.61
CA PRO A 263 -6.37 -3.07 -15.97
C PRO A 263 -5.63 -3.66 -14.76
N TYR A 264 -6.23 -4.65 -14.10
CA TYR A 264 -5.70 -5.27 -12.89
C TYR A 264 -5.65 -6.77 -13.02
N GLY A 265 -4.65 -7.36 -12.36
CA GLY A 265 -4.52 -8.79 -12.18
C GLY A 265 -4.04 -9.13 -10.77
N PHE A 266 -4.24 -10.37 -10.38
CA PHE A 266 -3.80 -10.88 -9.09
C PHE A 266 -2.45 -11.59 -9.20
N ALA A 267 -1.66 -11.46 -8.13
CA ALA A 267 -0.62 -12.42 -7.80
C ALA A 267 -0.91 -13.01 -6.41
N TYR A 268 -0.69 -14.30 -6.30
CA TYR A 268 -0.89 -15.09 -5.10
C TYR A 268 0.45 -15.53 -4.56
N VAL A 269 0.72 -15.27 -3.30
CA VAL A 269 1.97 -15.67 -2.64
C VAL A 269 1.64 -16.38 -1.35
N LEU A 270 2.24 -17.55 -1.17
CA LEU A 270 2.22 -18.29 0.09
C LEU A 270 3.54 -18.03 0.79
N THR A 271 3.50 -17.52 2.02
CA THR A 271 4.68 -17.29 2.85
C THR A 271 4.63 -18.11 4.12
N GLU A 272 5.78 -18.35 4.74
CA GLU A 272 5.90 -18.95 6.07
C GLU A 272 6.74 -18.06 6.98
N ASP A 273 6.30 -17.89 8.24
CA ASP A 273 7.00 -17.17 9.28
C ASP A 273 7.68 -18.13 10.26
N GLY A 274 8.76 -17.68 10.93
CA GLY A 274 9.42 -18.43 11.99
C GLY A 274 10.22 -19.62 11.50
N MET A 275 10.69 -19.62 10.27
CA MET A 275 11.48 -20.71 9.71
C MET A 275 12.93 -20.66 10.20
N SER A 276 13.42 -21.74 10.74
CA SER A 276 14.82 -21.83 11.22
C SER A 276 15.38 -23.26 11.18
N SER A 277 16.70 -23.38 11.08
CA SER A 277 17.39 -24.67 11.15
C SER A 277 18.85 -24.49 11.60
N HIS A 278 19.34 -25.43 12.40
CA HIS A 278 20.75 -25.49 12.78
C HIS A 278 21.71 -25.75 11.59
N ASN A 279 21.17 -26.23 10.46
CA ASN A 279 21.94 -26.45 9.24
C ASN A 279 21.98 -25.23 8.32
N TRP A 280 21.18 -24.20 8.60
CA TRP A 280 21.14 -22.99 7.80
C TRP A 280 22.14 -21.97 8.32
N LYS A 281 22.87 -21.36 7.39
CA LYS A 281 24.00 -20.48 7.68
C LYS A 281 23.78 -19.14 7.01
N GLN A 282 23.29 -18.16 7.77
CA GLN A 282 23.19 -16.79 7.29
C GLN A 282 24.57 -16.12 7.42
N ALA A 283 25.15 -15.72 6.30
CA ALA A 283 26.36 -14.90 6.29
C ALA A 283 26.03 -13.47 6.80
N ASN A 284 26.86 -12.91 7.66
CA ASN A 284 26.60 -11.62 8.31
C ASN A 284 27.82 -10.69 8.21
N PHE A 285 27.71 -9.68 7.33
CA PHE A 285 28.71 -8.63 7.17
C PHE A 285 28.79 -7.69 8.40
N TYR A 286 27.69 -7.52 9.13
CA TYR A 286 27.54 -6.50 10.17
C TYR A 286 28.21 -6.85 11.49
N ASN A 287 28.64 -8.08 11.69
CA ASN A 287 29.32 -8.55 12.89
C ASN A 287 30.40 -7.57 13.35
N ASN A 288 30.31 -7.10 14.61
CA ASN A 288 31.23 -6.15 15.25
C ASN A 288 31.45 -4.82 14.51
N ARG A 289 30.54 -4.42 13.61
CA ARG A 289 30.63 -3.17 12.86
C ARG A 289 29.82 -2.07 13.54
N THR A 290 30.41 -1.47 14.57
CA THR A 290 29.77 -0.49 15.48
C THR A 290 29.23 0.75 14.77
N GLN A 291 29.72 1.08 13.56
CA GLN A 291 29.16 2.20 12.76
C GLN A 291 27.72 1.97 12.31
N PHE A 292 27.19 0.75 12.42
CA PHE A 292 25.79 0.43 12.12
C PHE A 292 24.93 0.30 13.37
N TYR A 293 25.53 0.41 14.55
CA TYR A 293 24.82 0.31 15.82
C TYR A 293 23.95 1.54 16.08
N GLY A 294 22.72 1.33 16.61
CA GLY A 294 21.76 2.39 16.93
C GLY A 294 20.95 2.88 15.72
N ILE A 295 21.05 2.22 14.55
CA ILE A 295 20.19 2.51 13.39
C ILE A 295 18.77 1.96 13.62
N SER A 296 18.67 0.71 14.08
CA SER A 296 17.46 0.07 14.57
C SER A 296 17.81 -1.12 15.46
N ASP A 297 16.91 -1.51 16.36
CA ASP A 297 17.10 -2.66 17.25
C ASP A 297 17.30 -3.96 16.46
N GLU A 298 16.59 -4.10 15.33
CA GLU A 298 16.70 -5.27 14.46
C GLU A 298 18.09 -5.35 13.78
N LEU A 299 18.68 -4.21 13.40
CA LEU A 299 20.03 -4.20 12.83
C LEU A 299 21.10 -4.41 13.91
N ASP A 300 20.89 -3.89 15.11
CA ASP A 300 21.77 -4.07 16.26
C ASP A 300 21.92 -5.55 16.63
N TYR A 301 20.87 -6.36 16.46
CA TYR A 301 20.98 -7.81 16.57
C TYR A 301 22.09 -8.36 15.66
N PHE A 302 22.14 -7.95 14.39
CA PHE A 302 23.16 -8.41 13.44
C PHE A 302 24.55 -7.84 13.71
N VAL A 303 24.64 -6.64 14.29
CA VAL A 303 25.93 -6.07 14.72
C VAL A 303 26.54 -6.90 15.85
N ASN A 304 25.71 -7.38 16.76
CA ASN A 304 26.13 -8.20 17.91
C ASN A 304 26.26 -9.69 17.58
N ALA A 305 25.62 -10.16 16.51
CA ALA A 305 25.65 -11.56 16.12
C ALA A 305 26.97 -11.92 15.42
N PRO A 306 27.37 -13.21 15.42
CA PRO A 306 28.60 -13.66 14.73
C PRO A 306 28.53 -13.45 13.22
N GLY A 307 29.69 -13.49 12.53
CA GLY A 307 29.80 -13.34 11.07
C GLY A 307 29.13 -14.45 10.26
N THR A 308 28.75 -15.55 10.92
CA THR A 308 27.88 -16.61 10.41
C THR A 308 26.88 -16.94 11.50
N ILE A 309 25.60 -16.81 11.19
CA ILE A 309 24.50 -17.02 12.13
C ILE A 309 23.81 -18.35 11.81
N TYR A 310 23.71 -19.21 12.82
CA TYR A 310 22.95 -20.44 12.76
C TYR A 310 21.62 -20.24 13.51
N ASN A 311 20.59 -21.01 13.14
CA ASN A 311 19.27 -20.91 13.74
C ASN A 311 18.62 -19.50 13.67
N LEU A 312 19.03 -18.70 12.66
CA LEU A 312 18.34 -17.44 12.41
C LEU A 312 16.89 -17.75 12.08
N GLU A 313 15.97 -17.07 12.76
CA GLU A 313 14.55 -17.08 12.40
C GLU A 313 14.32 -16.24 11.15
N ASN A 314 13.68 -16.84 10.15
CA ASN A 314 13.35 -16.19 8.89
C ASN A 314 11.84 -16.03 8.79
N ASN A 315 11.37 -14.81 8.64
CA ASN A 315 9.97 -14.46 8.48
C ASN A 315 9.67 -14.05 7.03
N PHE A 316 8.39 -14.03 6.67
CA PHE A 316 7.89 -13.63 5.34
C PHE A 316 8.42 -14.48 4.19
N VAL A 317 8.94 -15.67 4.43
CA VAL A 317 9.63 -16.50 3.43
C VAL A 317 8.66 -16.96 2.36
N ALA A 318 8.89 -16.58 1.09
CA ALA A 318 8.08 -17.02 -0.04
C ALA A 318 8.26 -18.53 -0.28
N ILE A 319 7.18 -19.30 -0.19
CA ILE A 319 7.14 -20.76 -0.35
C ILE A 319 6.63 -21.17 -1.73
N ALA A 320 5.60 -20.47 -2.20
CA ALA A 320 5.00 -20.67 -3.52
C ALA A 320 4.38 -19.37 -4.00
N ALA A 321 4.32 -19.18 -5.31
CA ALA A 321 3.68 -18.02 -5.89
C ALA A 321 3.11 -18.33 -7.28
N ASP A 322 2.07 -17.56 -7.66
CA ASP A 322 1.53 -17.54 -9.02
C ASP A 322 1.13 -16.11 -9.38
N GLY A 323 1.17 -15.77 -10.66
CA GLY A 323 0.86 -14.42 -11.11
C GLY A 323 1.94 -13.36 -10.82
N VAL A 324 3.06 -13.70 -10.18
CA VAL A 324 4.11 -12.74 -9.81
C VAL A 324 4.92 -12.27 -11.00
N LYS A 325 5.05 -13.10 -12.03
CA LYS A 325 5.69 -12.77 -13.32
C LYS A 325 4.76 -11.97 -14.21
N SER A 326 3.58 -12.47 -14.37
CA SER A 326 2.53 -11.90 -15.19
C SER A 326 1.25 -12.04 -14.39
N ALA A 327 0.70 -10.93 -13.92
CA ALA A 327 -0.49 -10.94 -13.09
C ALA A 327 -1.63 -11.70 -13.77
N LEU A 328 -2.33 -12.52 -12.99
CA LEU A 328 -3.47 -13.31 -13.49
C LEU A 328 -4.63 -12.37 -13.76
N THR A 329 -4.91 -12.12 -15.02
CA THR A 329 -5.95 -11.22 -15.52
C THR A 329 -7.28 -11.92 -15.72
N SER A 330 -8.29 -11.20 -16.17
CA SER A 330 -9.65 -11.71 -16.46
C SER A 330 -10.47 -12.13 -15.22
N HIS A 331 -9.99 -11.80 -14.03
CA HIS A 331 -10.69 -12.07 -12.78
C HIS A 331 -11.54 -10.87 -12.31
N LEU A 332 -11.22 -9.67 -12.77
CA LEU A 332 -12.01 -8.46 -12.55
C LEU A 332 -12.71 -8.07 -13.84
N LYS A 333 -14.01 -7.80 -13.74
CA LYS A 333 -14.87 -7.45 -14.89
C LYS A 333 -14.98 -5.93 -15.01
N ALA A 334 -14.91 -5.45 -16.25
CA ALA A 334 -15.24 -4.09 -16.62
C ALA A 334 -16.69 -4.01 -17.18
N PRO A 335 -17.39 -2.87 -17.06
CA PRO A 335 -16.98 -1.71 -16.27
C PRO A 335 -17.02 -2.01 -14.77
N ILE A 336 -16.13 -1.36 -14.02
CA ILE A 336 -16.10 -1.42 -12.55
C ILE A 336 -17.13 -0.43 -12.02
N LYS A 337 -17.99 -0.90 -11.12
CA LYS A 337 -18.93 -0.05 -10.40
C LYS A 337 -18.50 0.12 -8.94
N ALA A 338 -18.63 1.34 -8.44
CA ALA A 338 -18.31 1.65 -7.05
C ALA A 338 -19.15 0.80 -6.10
N ASP A 339 -18.51 0.30 -5.04
CA ASP A 339 -19.08 -0.53 -3.97
C ASP A 339 -19.63 -1.90 -4.42
N GLU A 340 -19.48 -2.27 -5.70
CA GLU A 340 -19.74 -3.64 -6.13
C GLU A 340 -18.52 -4.51 -5.93
N ALA A 341 -18.61 -5.46 -4.98
CA ALA A 341 -17.52 -6.38 -4.68
C ALA A 341 -17.35 -7.42 -5.80
N GLN A 342 -16.13 -7.67 -6.21
CA GLN A 342 -15.77 -8.71 -7.15
C GLN A 342 -14.82 -9.71 -6.48
N SER A 343 -15.17 -10.98 -6.52
CA SER A 343 -14.39 -12.06 -5.91
C SER A 343 -13.94 -13.07 -6.96
N HIS A 344 -12.80 -13.70 -6.70
CA HIS A 344 -12.25 -14.79 -7.49
C HIS A 344 -11.80 -15.93 -6.57
N THR A 345 -11.73 -17.14 -7.11
CA THR A 345 -11.21 -18.29 -6.36
C THR A 345 -9.94 -18.82 -7.03
N TYR A 346 -8.89 -18.96 -6.25
CA TYR A 346 -7.62 -19.59 -6.63
C TYR A 346 -7.30 -20.74 -5.68
N VAL A 347 -6.56 -21.74 -6.14
CA VAL A 347 -6.18 -22.90 -5.33
C VAL A 347 -4.68 -23.17 -5.42
N PHE A 348 -3.97 -22.99 -4.31
CA PHE A 348 -2.64 -23.60 -4.16
C PHE A 348 -2.80 -25.12 -3.99
N LYS A 349 -2.23 -25.87 -4.92
CA LYS A 349 -2.36 -27.33 -4.94
C LYS A 349 -1.09 -28.02 -4.44
N ASN A 350 -1.26 -29.24 -3.91
CA ASN A 350 -0.15 -30.14 -3.55
C ASN A 350 0.84 -29.53 -2.54
N ILE A 351 0.34 -28.81 -1.55
CA ILE A 351 1.17 -28.15 -0.52
C ILE A 351 2.07 -29.14 0.21
N ASN A 352 1.62 -30.39 0.40
CA ASN A 352 2.41 -31.46 1.01
C ASN A 352 3.67 -31.85 0.20
N SER A 353 3.75 -31.48 -1.07
CA SER A 353 4.95 -31.67 -1.88
C SER A 353 6.05 -30.62 -1.59
N LYS A 354 5.71 -29.48 -1.02
CA LYS A 354 6.63 -28.39 -0.65
C LYS A 354 7.39 -28.76 0.62
N LYS A 355 8.52 -29.50 0.46
CA LYS A 355 9.31 -30.05 1.58
C LYS A 355 9.97 -28.99 2.46
N VAL A 356 10.05 -27.75 1.99
CA VAL A 356 10.59 -26.61 2.74
C VAL A 356 9.69 -26.18 3.88
N ILE A 357 8.37 -26.39 3.79
CA ILE A 357 7.40 -26.00 4.82
C ILE A 357 7.72 -26.70 6.14
N GLN A 358 7.88 -25.92 7.19
CA GLN A 358 8.15 -26.40 8.55
C GLN A 358 6.87 -26.49 9.39
N LYS A 359 6.05 -25.45 9.36
CA LYS A 359 4.84 -25.35 10.19
C LYS A 359 3.67 -24.77 9.39
N LYS A 360 2.67 -25.59 9.11
CA LYS A 360 1.49 -25.16 8.33
C LYS A 360 0.69 -24.04 9.01
N GLU A 361 0.69 -23.97 10.32
CA GLU A 361 0.05 -22.90 11.11
C GLU A 361 0.71 -21.52 10.93
N ASN A 362 1.98 -21.51 10.53
CA ASN A 362 2.73 -20.29 10.26
C ASN A 362 2.59 -19.80 8.82
N LEU A 363 1.92 -20.56 7.97
CA LEU A 363 1.65 -20.15 6.60
C LEU A 363 0.70 -18.95 6.56
N ARG A 364 1.00 -18.01 5.65
CA ARG A 364 0.15 -16.85 5.35
C ARG A 364 -0.07 -16.78 3.85
N VAL A 365 -1.26 -16.38 3.45
CA VAL A 365 -1.57 -16.08 2.06
C VAL A 365 -1.53 -14.57 1.89
N CYS A 366 -0.72 -14.11 0.94
CA CYS A 366 -0.63 -12.73 0.49
C CYS A 366 -1.20 -12.61 -0.93
N ILE A 367 -2.08 -11.63 -1.14
CA ILE A 367 -2.63 -11.29 -2.45
C ILE A 367 -2.12 -9.92 -2.85
N LEU A 368 -1.58 -9.81 -4.06
CA LEU A 368 -1.13 -8.57 -4.64
C LEU A 368 -2.07 -8.20 -5.79
N LEU A 369 -2.68 -7.03 -5.74
CA LEU A 369 -3.43 -6.46 -6.87
C LEU A 369 -2.49 -5.60 -7.69
N ILE A 370 -2.17 -6.06 -8.89
CA ILE A 370 -1.17 -5.46 -9.77
C ILE A 370 -1.88 -4.73 -10.91
N ASN A 371 -1.51 -3.48 -11.14
CA ASN A 371 -1.89 -2.74 -12.31
C ASN A 371 -1.09 -3.27 -13.51
N THR A 372 -1.78 -3.85 -14.49
CA THR A 372 -1.13 -4.52 -15.63
C THR A 372 -0.48 -3.57 -16.62
N ASN A 373 -0.87 -2.28 -16.61
CA ASN A 373 -0.26 -1.26 -17.47
C ASN A 373 1.08 -0.76 -16.92
N THR A 374 1.25 -0.77 -15.59
CA THR A 374 2.43 -0.22 -14.91
C THR A 374 3.31 -1.28 -14.26
N GLY A 375 2.76 -2.47 -13.97
CA GLY A 375 3.41 -3.52 -13.19
C GLY A 375 3.50 -3.23 -11.69
N LYS A 376 2.94 -2.10 -11.21
CA LYS A 376 2.97 -1.72 -9.81
C LYS A 376 1.88 -2.42 -9.00
N ILE A 377 2.15 -2.61 -7.70
CA ILE A 377 1.16 -3.13 -6.76
C ILE A 377 0.30 -1.96 -6.26
N GLU A 378 -1.00 -2.00 -6.56
CA GLU A 378 -1.93 -0.94 -6.19
C GLU A 378 -2.47 -1.09 -4.77
N ASN A 379 -2.70 -2.32 -4.35
CA ASN A 379 -3.08 -2.70 -2.99
C ASN A 379 -2.75 -4.17 -2.74
N ALA A 380 -2.80 -4.60 -1.49
CA ALA A 380 -2.55 -5.98 -1.12
C ALA A 380 -3.37 -6.39 0.11
N ALA A 381 -3.46 -7.70 0.33
CA ALA A 381 -4.08 -8.26 1.54
C ALA A 381 -3.32 -9.52 1.98
N LYS A 382 -3.32 -9.80 3.28
CA LYS A 382 -2.79 -11.04 3.84
C LYS A 382 -3.77 -11.67 4.82
N CYS A 383 -3.77 -12.99 4.93
CA CYS A 383 -4.53 -13.71 5.96
C CYS A 383 -3.83 -14.99 6.41
N SER A 384 -4.22 -15.48 7.58
CA SER A 384 -3.99 -16.87 8.00
C SER A 384 -4.90 -17.82 7.24
N ILE A 385 -4.57 -19.13 7.26
CA ILE A 385 -5.34 -20.15 6.56
C ILE A 385 -6.26 -20.82 7.59
N SER A 386 -7.56 -20.70 7.38
CA SER A 386 -8.58 -21.31 8.23
C SER A 386 -8.62 -22.84 8.05
N GLU A 387 -8.97 -23.55 9.12
CA GLU A 387 -9.23 -24.98 9.03
C GLU A 387 -10.45 -25.26 8.14
N PHE A 388 -10.43 -26.42 7.49
CA PHE A 388 -11.57 -26.91 6.74
C PHE A 388 -12.81 -26.97 7.64
N LYS A 389 -13.83 -26.23 7.31
CA LYS A 389 -15.14 -26.34 7.96
C LYS A 389 -16.02 -27.22 7.09
N THR A 390 -16.35 -28.41 7.56
CA THR A 390 -17.47 -29.14 6.97
C THR A 390 -18.71 -28.26 7.12
N THR A 391 -19.25 -27.80 5.98
CA THR A 391 -20.64 -27.32 5.93
C THR A 391 -21.59 -28.54 5.97
N GLY A 392 -21.28 -29.51 6.81
CA GLY A 392 -22.14 -30.60 7.15
C GLY A 392 -22.97 -30.19 8.34
N ILE A 393 -24.23 -30.50 8.31
CA ILE A 393 -25.11 -30.56 9.49
C ILE A 393 -24.30 -31.27 10.58
N SER A 394 -23.68 -30.51 11.49
CA SER A 394 -23.11 -31.10 12.69
C SER A 394 -24.30 -31.65 13.45
N SER A 395 -24.40 -32.99 13.55
CA SER A 395 -25.19 -33.62 14.56
C SER A 395 -24.90 -32.92 15.88
N VAL A 396 -25.92 -32.27 16.42
CA VAL A 396 -25.87 -31.59 17.72
C VAL A 396 -25.44 -32.62 18.72
N SER A 397 -24.21 -32.53 19.22
CA SER A 397 -23.85 -33.21 20.48
C SER A 397 -24.65 -32.49 21.55
N GLU A 398 -25.52 -33.22 22.20
CA GLU A 398 -26.35 -32.79 23.33
C GLU A 398 -25.46 -32.25 24.44
N GLY A 399 -25.26 -30.94 24.44
CA GLY A 399 -24.80 -30.16 25.58
C GLY A 399 -25.97 -29.30 26.02
N THR A 400 -26.61 -29.65 27.11
CA THR A 400 -27.74 -29.01 27.77
C THR A 400 -27.60 -27.49 27.85
N ARG A 401 -28.15 -26.75 26.84
CA ARG A 401 -28.59 -25.36 26.98
C ARG A 401 -29.98 -25.26 26.37
N THR A 402 -30.95 -24.98 27.23
CA THR A 402 -32.37 -24.77 26.86
C THR A 402 -32.57 -23.47 26.09
N ALA A 403 -32.10 -23.40 24.86
CA ALA A 403 -32.48 -22.33 23.97
C ALA A 403 -33.84 -22.67 23.35
N VAL A 404 -34.82 -21.79 23.53
CA VAL A 404 -36.19 -21.95 23.01
C VAL A 404 -36.24 -21.41 21.58
N GLU A 405 -37.01 -22.12 20.73
CA GLU A 405 -37.34 -21.58 19.38
C GLU A 405 -38.03 -20.23 19.50
N ALA A 406 -37.46 -19.19 18.88
CA ALA A 406 -38.00 -17.84 18.89
C ALA A 406 -38.81 -17.54 17.62
N GLU A 407 -38.32 -17.99 16.47
CA GLU A 407 -38.95 -17.74 15.18
C GLU A 407 -38.64 -18.87 14.20
N ARG A 408 -39.59 -19.17 13.29
CA ARG A 408 -39.46 -20.20 12.25
C ARG A 408 -39.83 -19.62 10.89
N TYR A 409 -39.09 -20.00 9.85
CA TYR A 409 -39.29 -19.53 8.49
C TYR A 409 -39.23 -20.68 7.49
N THR A 410 -39.94 -20.53 6.39
CA THR A 410 -39.76 -21.37 5.19
C THR A 410 -38.50 -20.98 4.44
N LEU A 411 -38.03 -21.80 3.51
CA LEU A 411 -36.78 -21.57 2.75
C LEU A 411 -36.86 -20.26 1.90
N ASP A 412 -38.04 -19.83 1.52
CA ASP A 412 -38.30 -18.57 0.80
C ASP A 412 -38.45 -17.34 1.75
N GLY A 413 -38.19 -17.55 3.06
CA GLY A 413 -38.11 -16.46 4.06
C GLY A 413 -39.48 -16.07 4.66
N ARG A 414 -40.58 -16.79 4.39
CA ARG A 414 -41.88 -16.53 5.00
C ARG A 414 -41.91 -17.06 6.43
N ARG A 415 -42.28 -16.23 7.39
CA ARG A 415 -42.45 -16.64 8.79
C ARG A 415 -43.61 -17.61 8.95
N ILE A 416 -43.40 -18.70 9.70
CA ILE A 416 -44.39 -19.72 10.01
C ILE A 416 -44.43 -19.97 11.52
N THR A 417 -45.58 -20.29 12.07
CA THR A 417 -45.84 -20.53 13.51
C THR A 417 -45.78 -21.98 13.87
N THR A 418 -45.83 -22.88 12.89
CA THR A 418 -45.75 -24.35 13.09
C THR A 418 -44.82 -24.93 12.03
N PRO A 419 -44.09 -26.04 12.38
CA PRO A 419 -43.28 -26.76 11.43
C PRO A 419 -44.08 -27.15 10.17
N GLN A 420 -43.49 -26.89 8.99
CA GLN A 420 -44.08 -27.32 7.69
C GLN A 420 -43.14 -28.33 7.04
N LYS A 421 -43.73 -29.31 6.34
CA LYS A 421 -42.98 -30.32 5.57
C LYS A 421 -41.93 -29.69 4.66
N GLY A 422 -40.70 -30.20 4.72
CA GLY A 422 -39.54 -29.69 4.00
C GLY A 422 -38.53 -28.99 4.91
N ILE A 423 -37.76 -28.07 4.33
CA ILE A 423 -36.71 -27.35 5.06
C ILE A 423 -37.31 -26.11 5.73
N ASN A 424 -37.16 -26.05 7.05
CA ASN A 424 -37.50 -24.88 7.87
C ASN A 424 -36.22 -24.24 8.42
N ILE A 425 -36.20 -22.91 8.51
CA ILE A 425 -35.13 -22.14 9.14
C ILE A 425 -35.63 -21.71 10.53
N VAL A 426 -34.95 -22.17 11.57
CA VAL A 426 -35.33 -21.90 12.97
C VAL A 426 -34.31 -20.98 13.61
N LYS A 427 -34.80 -19.89 14.18
CA LYS A 427 -34.01 -18.95 14.97
C LYS A 427 -34.33 -19.17 16.46
N TYR A 428 -33.30 -19.33 17.28
CA TYR A 428 -33.42 -19.57 18.71
C TYR A 428 -33.23 -18.31 19.53
N SER A 429 -33.70 -18.33 20.77
CA SER A 429 -33.61 -17.21 21.72
C SER A 429 -32.19 -16.76 22.07
N ASP A 430 -31.17 -17.58 21.81
CA ASP A 430 -29.75 -17.30 21.99
C ASP A 430 -29.07 -16.74 20.72
N GLY A 431 -29.87 -16.44 19.66
CA GLY A 431 -29.41 -15.89 18.39
C GLY A 431 -28.91 -16.93 17.37
N ARG A 432 -28.86 -18.22 17.73
CA ARG A 432 -28.52 -19.27 16.76
C ARG A 432 -29.61 -19.43 15.71
N VAL A 433 -29.18 -19.78 14.49
CA VAL A 433 -30.07 -20.14 13.39
C VAL A 433 -29.73 -21.55 12.93
N SER A 434 -30.72 -22.43 12.81
CA SER A 434 -30.54 -23.77 12.26
C SER A 434 -31.51 -24.06 11.10
N LYS A 435 -31.14 -25.04 10.28
CA LYS A 435 -32.03 -25.65 9.28
C LYS A 435 -32.59 -26.95 9.85
N GLU A 436 -33.90 -27.06 9.89
CA GLU A 436 -34.57 -28.29 10.28
C GLU A 436 -35.31 -28.91 9.09
N VAL A 437 -35.14 -30.19 8.87
CA VAL A 437 -35.91 -30.96 7.90
C VAL A 437 -37.09 -31.58 8.58
N VAL A 438 -38.29 -31.15 8.23
CA VAL A 438 -39.56 -31.73 8.74
C VAL A 438 -40.01 -32.78 7.75
N THR A 439 -39.98 -34.03 8.14
CA THR A 439 -40.60 -35.17 7.45
C THR A 439 -41.93 -35.41 8.09
N ASP A 440 -42.85 -36.11 7.44
CA ASP A 440 -44.25 -36.35 7.91
C ASP A 440 -44.34 -36.71 9.38
#